data_d5dede69decf7fe3934a3393fbdbfbb0
#
_entry.id   d5dede69decf7fe3934a3393fbdbfbb0
#
_cell.length_a   1.000
_cell.length_b   1.000
_cell.length_c   1.000
_cell.angle_alpha   90.00
_cell.angle_beta   90.00
_cell.angle_gamma   90.00
#
_symmetry.space_group_name_H-M   'P 1'
#
loop_
_entity.id
_entity.type
_entity.pdbx_description
1 polymer ?
#
loop_
_entity_poly.entity_id
_entity_poly.type
_entity_poly.pdbx_seq_one_letter_code
_entity_poly.pdbx_strand_id
1 'polypeptide(L)'
;MPRVFGPLMILVLLLTACSTPAEPSDGNQHPATLAGTAWRVVSVSGRAPIALAVPTATFAADRITGSGGCNSYGGTYRYDPGTGQIEMRDLGMTAMACAEGPRNDFEGLFIQALGRVNLVSADAQGRLGLSGPGGLIVLERDPQRAVEG
;
A
#
# COMPACT_ATOMS: atom_id res chain seq x y z
N MET A 1 1.77 53.22 65.01
CA MET A 1 0.92 52.38 64.18
C MET A 1 1.79 51.72 63.13
N PRO A 2 2.24 50.50 63.33
CA PRO A 2 3.03 49.79 62.29
C PRO A 2 2.12 49.06 61.35
N ARG A 3 2.32 49.28 60.04
CA ARG A 3 1.71 48.51 58.93
C ARG A 3 2.48 47.23 58.73
N VAL A 4 1.81 46.13 58.96
CA VAL A 4 2.31 44.78 58.64
C VAL A 4 2.03 44.49 57.18
N PHE A 5 3.11 44.39 56.35
CA PHE A 5 3.05 43.87 54.99
C PHE A 5 3.30 42.37 55.03
N GLY A 6 2.27 41.57 54.76
CA GLY A 6 2.39 40.13 54.59
C GLY A 6 2.93 39.78 53.17
N PRO A 7 3.82 38.83 53.03
CA PRO A 7 4.30 38.43 51.72
C PRO A 7 3.26 37.57 51.01
N LEU A 8 2.85 37.98 49.82
CA LEU A 8 2.00 37.26 48.89
C LEU A 8 2.83 36.11 48.28
N MET A 9 2.56 34.90 48.72
CA MET A 9 3.21 33.68 48.21
C MET A 9 2.54 33.30 46.88
N ILE A 10 3.23 33.63 45.76
CA ILE A 10 2.77 33.21 44.41
C ILE A 10 3.13 31.74 44.21
N LEU A 11 2.12 30.89 44.26
CA LEU A 11 2.23 29.47 43.96
C LEU A 11 2.30 29.29 42.43
N VAL A 12 3.50 29.09 41.87
CA VAL A 12 3.71 28.77 40.47
C VAL A 12 3.43 27.29 40.26
N LEU A 13 2.27 26.96 39.69
CA LEU A 13 1.98 25.60 39.21
C LEU A 13 2.80 25.33 37.94
N LEU A 14 3.85 24.56 38.08
CA LEU A 14 4.57 23.94 36.95
C LEU A 14 3.73 22.83 36.35
N LEU A 15 3.05 23.14 35.24
CA LEU A 15 2.43 22.11 34.36
C LEU A 15 3.56 21.40 33.61
N THR A 16 3.98 20.24 34.13
CA THR A 16 4.82 19.30 33.39
C THR A 16 4.00 18.65 32.30
N ALA A 17 4.12 19.18 31.05
CA ALA A 17 3.62 18.52 29.87
C ALA A 17 4.43 17.22 29.67
N CYS A 18 3.82 16.07 29.94
CA CYS A 18 4.35 14.76 29.51
C CYS A 18 4.25 14.71 27.98
N SER A 19 5.34 15.08 27.29
CA SER A 19 5.52 14.74 25.90
C SER A 19 5.81 13.24 25.84
N THR A 20 4.84 12.44 25.46
CA THR A 20 5.05 11.05 25.04
C THR A 20 6.02 11.06 23.86
N PRO A 21 7.17 10.35 23.92
CA PRO A 21 8.01 10.16 22.77
C PRO A 21 7.18 9.49 21.67
N ALA A 22 7.12 10.09 20.47
CA ALA A 22 6.60 9.38 19.31
C ALA A 22 7.51 8.16 19.09
N GLU A 23 6.96 6.95 19.21
CA GLU A 23 7.68 5.75 18.82
C GLU A 23 8.11 5.90 17.36
N PRO A 24 9.37 5.56 17.01
CA PRO A 24 9.77 5.48 15.63
C PRO A 24 8.88 4.43 14.95
N SER A 25 8.00 4.86 14.05
CA SER A 25 7.25 3.96 13.19
C SER A 25 8.28 3.26 12.32
N ASP A 26 8.54 1.99 12.59
CA ASP A 26 9.28 1.12 11.68
C ASP A 26 8.64 1.26 10.31
N GLY A 27 9.46 1.66 9.30
CA GLY A 27 8.99 2.05 7.98
C GLY A 27 8.38 0.93 7.13
N ASN A 28 7.91 -0.14 7.76
CA ASN A 28 7.28 -1.29 7.13
C ASN A 28 5.97 -1.64 7.87
N GLN A 29 4.97 -0.78 7.71
CA GLN A 29 3.66 -1.02 8.30
C GLN A 29 2.81 -1.87 7.36
N HIS A 30 2.08 -2.83 7.93
CA HIS A 30 1.09 -3.58 7.19
C HIS A 30 -0.23 -2.78 7.17
N PRO A 31 -0.85 -2.53 6.00
CA PRO A 31 -2.14 -1.85 5.98
C PRO A 31 -3.20 -2.66 6.71
N ALA A 32 -4.08 -1.99 7.46
CA ALA A 32 -5.14 -2.67 8.20
C ALA A 32 -6.13 -3.41 7.29
N THR A 33 -6.28 -2.97 6.04
CA THR A 33 -7.08 -3.63 5.01
C THR A 33 -6.58 -3.30 3.62
N LEU A 34 -6.77 -4.21 2.68
CA LEU A 34 -6.63 -3.96 1.25
C LEU A 34 -7.99 -3.70 0.59
N ALA A 35 -9.07 -4.24 1.16
CA ALA A 35 -10.41 -4.11 0.60
C ALA A 35 -10.81 -2.64 0.43
N GLY A 36 -11.48 -2.33 -0.67
CA GLY A 36 -11.89 -0.97 -1.02
C GLY A 36 -10.74 -0.09 -1.55
N THR A 37 -9.62 -0.66 -1.96
CA THR A 37 -8.47 0.12 -2.41
C THR A 37 -8.14 -0.13 -3.87
N ALA A 38 -7.72 0.93 -4.57
CA ALA A 38 -7.30 0.88 -5.96
C ALA A 38 -5.89 1.47 -6.12
N TRP A 39 -5.10 0.81 -6.96
CA TRP A 39 -3.68 1.04 -7.11
C TRP A 39 -3.25 1.01 -8.56
N ARG A 40 -2.18 1.71 -8.88
CA ARG A 40 -1.45 1.61 -10.14
C ARG A 40 0.00 1.20 -9.88
N VAL A 41 0.57 0.41 -10.78
CA VAL A 41 1.92 -0.11 -10.64
C VAL A 41 2.94 0.98 -10.94
N VAL A 42 3.89 1.18 -10.03
CA VAL A 42 5.05 2.07 -10.19
C VAL A 42 6.22 1.30 -10.77
N SER A 43 6.46 0.09 -10.25
CA SER A 43 7.52 -0.77 -10.76
C SER A 43 7.28 -2.24 -10.41
N VAL A 44 7.91 -3.14 -11.18
CA VAL A 44 8.05 -4.56 -10.89
C VAL A 44 9.53 -4.90 -10.92
N SER A 45 10.09 -5.33 -9.81
CA SER A 45 11.52 -5.61 -9.65
C SER A 45 12.42 -4.49 -10.18
N GLY A 46 12.05 -3.23 -9.90
CA GLY A 46 12.77 -2.03 -10.33
C GLY A 46 12.51 -1.59 -11.77
N ARG A 47 11.76 -2.35 -12.57
CA ARG A 47 11.37 -1.94 -13.93
C ARG A 47 10.08 -1.14 -13.89
N ALA A 48 10.07 0.04 -14.51
CA ALA A 48 8.86 0.84 -14.66
C ALA A 48 7.97 0.31 -15.80
N PRO A 49 6.63 0.45 -15.69
CA PRO A 49 5.72 0.13 -16.78
C PRO A 49 5.83 1.14 -17.93
N ILE A 50 5.27 0.77 -19.07
CA ILE A 50 5.16 1.68 -20.20
C ILE A 50 4.02 2.67 -19.91
N ALA A 51 4.25 3.96 -20.13
CA ALA A 51 3.36 5.04 -19.72
C ALA A 51 1.90 4.89 -20.20
N LEU A 52 1.67 4.32 -21.38
CA LEU A 52 0.33 4.10 -21.95
C LEU A 52 -0.28 2.73 -21.59
N ALA A 53 0.40 1.93 -20.79
CA ALA A 53 0.01 0.57 -20.43
C ALA A 53 0.37 0.25 -18.97
N VAL A 54 0.07 1.16 -18.06
CA VAL A 54 0.34 1.00 -16.62
C VAL A 54 -0.62 -0.03 -16.04
N PRO A 55 -0.13 -1.14 -15.46
CA PRO A 55 -0.98 -2.09 -14.79
C PRO A 55 -1.66 -1.48 -13.56
N THR A 56 -2.84 -1.99 -13.25
CA THR A 56 -3.65 -1.55 -12.10
C THR A 56 -4.09 -2.73 -11.25
N ALA A 57 -4.41 -2.48 -9.99
CA ALA A 57 -4.96 -3.45 -9.06
C ALA A 57 -6.06 -2.81 -8.22
N THR A 58 -7.23 -3.43 -8.18
CA THR A 58 -8.35 -3.04 -7.32
C THR A 58 -8.66 -4.21 -6.41
N PHE A 59 -8.62 -3.96 -5.11
CA PHE A 59 -8.94 -4.95 -4.08
C PHE A 59 -10.36 -4.72 -3.57
N ALA A 60 -11.25 -5.67 -3.78
CA ALA A 60 -12.55 -5.77 -3.09
C ALA A 60 -12.40 -6.61 -1.81
N ALA A 61 -13.49 -7.10 -1.22
CA ALA A 61 -13.42 -7.83 0.06
C ALA A 61 -12.49 -9.06 0.02
N ASP A 62 -12.61 -9.89 -1.04
CA ASP A 62 -11.85 -11.14 -1.23
C ASP A 62 -11.34 -11.31 -2.67
N ARG A 63 -11.50 -10.28 -3.51
CA ARG A 63 -11.19 -10.31 -4.94
C ARG A 63 -10.21 -9.22 -5.32
N ILE A 64 -9.31 -9.59 -6.21
CA ILE A 64 -8.45 -8.65 -6.92
C ILE A 64 -8.84 -8.63 -8.40
N THR A 65 -8.90 -7.44 -8.97
CA THR A 65 -9.13 -7.23 -10.41
C THR A 65 -8.25 -6.09 -10.91
N GLY A 66 -7.98 -6.06 -12.19
CA GLY A 66 -7.21 -4.98 -12.79
C GLY A 66 -6.87 -5.20 -14.24
N SER A 67 -5.99 -4.34 -14.74
CA SER A 67 -5.36 -4.47 -16.05
C SER A 67 -3.89 -4.84 -15.87
N GLY A 68 -3.40 -5.75 -16.69
CA GLY A 68 -1.96 -6.04 -16.78
C GLY A 68 -1.19 -5.06 -17.67
N GLY A 69 -1.93 -4.15 -18.33
CA GLY A 69 -1.39 -3.24 -19.33
C GLY A 69 -2.03 -3.45 -20.71
N CYS A 70 -2.33 -4.68 -21.10
CA CYS A 70 -3.09 -5.06 -22.26
C CYS A 70 -4.35 -5.84 -21.88
N ASN A 71 -4.18 -6.90 -21.13
CA ASN A 71 -5.27 -7.78 -20.72
C ASN A 71 -5.82 -7.38 -19.35
N SER A 72 -7.11 -7.69 -19.13
CA SER A 72 -7.71 -7.62 -17.81
C SER A 72 -7.43 -8.92 -17.06
N TYR A 73 -7.24 -8.82 -15.76
CA TYR A 73 -7.06 -9.99 -14.90
C TYR A 73 -7.99 -9.93 -13.68
N GLY A 74 -8.18 -11.07 -13.04
CA GLY A 74 -8.92 -11.16 -11.80
C GLY A 74 -8.58 -12.46 -11.07
N GLY A 75 -8.87 -12.47 -9.78
CA GLY A 75 -8.65 -13.60 -8.90
C GLY A 75 -9.22 -13.37 -7.53
N THR A 76 -8.91 -14.26 -6.60
CA THR A 76 -9.21 -14.10 -5.18
C THR A 76 -7.92 -13.90 -4.39
N TYR A 77 -8.02 -13.32 -3.21
CA TYR A 77 -6.89 -13.18 -2.30
C TYR A 77 -7.32 -13.41 -0.85
N ARG A 78 -6.35 -13.78 -0.03
CA ARG A 78 -6.45 -13.74 1.43
C ARG A 78 -5.33 -12.86 1.96
N TYR A 79 -5.64 -12.03 2.94
CA TYR A 79 -4.70 -11.10 3.54
C TYR A 79 -4.85 -11.11 5.06
N ASP A 80 -3.73 -11.21 5.76
CA ASP A 80 -3.64 -11.09 7.22
C ASP A 80 -2.94 -9.77 7.57
N PRO A 81 -3.66 -8.77 8.07
CA PRO A 81 -3.07 -7.48 8.43
C PRO A 81 -2.12 -7.55 9.61
N GLY A 82 -2.23 -8.57 10.47
CA GLY A 82 -1.35 -8.75 11.63
C GLY A 82 0.06 -9.19 11.25
N THR A 83 0.19 -9.95 10.15
CA THR A 83 1.47 -10.48 9.67
C THR A 83 1.91 -9.90 8.34
N GLY A 84 1.01 -9.20 7.63
CA GLY A 84 1.24 -8.75 6.26
C GLY A 84 1.19 -9.88 5.22
N GLN A 85 0.92 -11.12 5.63
CA GLN A 85 0.87 -12.24 4.69
C GLN A 85 -0.30 -12.10 3.72
N ILE A 86 -0.03 -12.38 2.45
CA ILE A 86 -1.02 -12.39 1.38
C ILE A 86 -0.85 -13.64 0.52
N GLU A 87 -1.96 -14.18 0.06
CA GLU A 87 -2.01 -15.30 -0.89
C GLU A 87 -2.95 -14.94 -2.03
N MET A 88 -2.44 -14.98 -3.26
CA MET A 88 -3.25 -14.85 -4.48
C MET A 88 -3.70 -16.23 -4.94
N ARG A 89 -4.97 -16.35 -5.37
CA ARG A 89 -5.57 -17.59 -5.85
C ARG A 89 -6.39 -17.34 -7.10
N ASP A 90 -6.53 -18.36 -7.92
CA ASP A 90 -7.41 -18.38 -9.10
C ASP A 90 -7.18 -17.17 -10.03
N LEU A 91 -5.93 -16.72 -10.14
CA LEU A 91 -5.59 -15.65 -11.07
C LEU A 91 -5.82 -16.10 -12.51
N GLY A 92 -6.77 -15.45 -13.17
CA GLY A 92 -7.06 -15.62 -14.59
C GLY A 92 -6.88 -14.29 -15.32
N MET A 93 -6.60 -14.37 -16.61
CA MET A 93 -6.39 -13.21 -17.48
C MET A 93 -7.10 -13.41 -18.81
N THR A 94 -7.63 -12.34 -19.40
CA THR A 94 -8.11 -12.37 -20.79
C THR A 94 -6.94 -12.61 -21.74
N ALA A 95 -7.22 -13.20 -22.89
CA ALA A 95 -6.23 -13.46 -23.93
C ALA A 95 -6.53 -12.61 -25.17
N MET A 96 -6.41 -11.29 -25.03
CA MET A 96 -6.54 -10.40 -26.18
C MET A 96 -5.25 -10.44 -27.01
N ALA A 97 -5.39 -10.34 -28.33
CA ALA A 97 -4.26 -10.17 -29.23
C ALA A 97 -3.70 -8.75 -29.12
N CYS A 98 -2.83 -8.56 -28.15
CA CYS A 98 -2.10 -7.31 -28.01
C CYS A 98 -0.90 -7.31 -28.98
N ALA A 99 -0.53 -6.14 -29.47
CA ALA A 99 0.69 -6.03 -30.25
C ALA A 99 1.88 -6.57 -29.44
N GLU A 100 2.68 -7.44 -30.03
CA GLU A 100 3.88 -7.96 -29.42
C GLU A 100 4.85 -6.85 -29.02
N GLY A 101 5.67 -7.11 -28.03
CA GLY A 101 6.74 -6.21 -27.62
C GLY A 101 6.69 -5.82 -26.14
N PRO A 102 7.35 -4.72 -25.76
CA PRO A 102 7.64 -4.36 -24.37
C PRO A 102 6.41 -4.31 -23.44
N ARG A 103 5.20 -4.08 -23.99
CA ARG A 103 3.94 -4.11 -23.22
C ARG A 103 3.61 -5.50 -22.73
N ASN A 104 3.67 -6.50 -23.62
CA ASN A 104 3.40 -7.89 -23.28
C ASN A 104 4.46 -8.44 -22.32
N ASP A 105 5.73 -8.06 -22.55
CA ASP A 105 6.83 -8.46 -21.68
C ASP A 105 6.62 -7.93 -20.25
N PHE A 106 6.18 -6.69 -20.11
CA PHE A 106 5.91 -6.10 -18.80
C PHE A 106 4.65 -6.70 -18.15
N GLU A 107 3.59 -6.93 -18.91
CA GLU A 107 2.38 -7.61 -18.43
C GLU A 107 2.72 -9.01 -17.90
N GLY A 108 3.47 -9.80 -18.66
CA GLY A 108 3.93 -11.12 -18.25
C GLY A 108 4.74 -11.09 -16.96
N LEU A 109 5.68 -10.14 -16.85
CA LEU A 109 6.46 -9.93 -15.64
C LEU A 109 5.57 -9.58 -14.44
N PHE A 110 4.62 -8.66 -14.62
CA PHE A 110 3.71 -8.23 -13.58
C PHE A 110 2.80 -9.38 -13.09
N ILE A 111 2.14 -10.08 -14.00
CA ILE A 111 1.22 -11.19 -13.64
C ILE A 111 1.98 -12.36 -12.98
N GLN A 112 3.17 -12.68 -13.47
CA GLN A 112 4.02 -13.70 -12.84
C GLN A 112 4.44 -13.30 -11.43
N ALA A 113 4.84 -12.03 -11.22
CA ALA A 113 5.19 -11.53 -9.91
C ALA A 113 3.97 -11.55 -8.98
N LEU A 114 2.81 -11.04 -9.45
CA LEU A 114 1.57 -10.99 -8.69
C LEU A 114 1.10 -12.36 -8.21
N GLY A 115 1.21 -13.38 -9.05
CA GLY A 115 0.83 -14.75 -8.67
C GLY A 115 1.74 -15.40 -7.62
N ARG A 116 2.86 -14.77 -7.27
CA ARG A 116 3.85 -15.29 -6.32
C ARG A 116 4.10 -14.38 -5.13
N VAL A 117 3.29 -13.34 -4.94
CA VAL A 117 3.40 -12.48 -3.76
C VAL A 117 2.98 -13.25 -2.51
N ASN A 118 3.66 -12.99 -1.41
CA ASN A 118 3.35 -13.58 -0.10
C ASN A 118 3.41 -12.58 1.05
N LEU A 119 3.88 -11.35 0.81
CA LEU A 119 3.97 -10.30 1.82
C LEU A 119 3.51 -8.96 1.27
N VAL A 120 2.77 -8.22 2.09
CA VAL A 120 2.35 -6.83 1.85
C VAL A 120 3.07 -5.93 2.83
N SER A 121 3.53 -4.78 2.35
CA SER A 121 4.06 -3.70 3.17
C SER A 121 3.58 -2.36 2.65
N ALA A 122 3.56 -1.34 3.51
CA ALA A 122 3.35 0.04 3.12
C ALA A 122 4.54 0.88 3.56
N ASP A 123 4.99 1.78 2.71
CA ASP A 123 6.05 2.72 3.07
C ASP A 123 5.49 4.02 3.69
N ALA A 124 6.37 4.87 4.18
CA ALA A 124 6.02 6.15 4.78
C ALA A 124 5.31 7.12 3.81
N GLN A 125 5.38 6.89 2.51
CA GLN A 125 4.68 7.66 1.47
C GLN A 125 3.30 7.06 1.14
N GLY A 126 2.89 5.97 1.80
CA GLY A 126 1.64 5.27 1.57
C GLY A 126 1.63 4.43 0.28
N ARG A 127 2.81 4.14 -0.29
CA ARG A 127 2.92 3.19 -1.40
C ARG A 127 2.83 1.77 -0.86
N LEU A 128 2.25 0.88 -1.64
CA LEU A 128 2.11 -0.52 -1.32
C LEU A 128 3.23 -1.33 -1.97
N GLY A 129 3.92 -2.14 -1.20
CA GLY A 129 4.86 -3.15 -1.67
C GLY A 129 4.22 -4.54 -1.59
N LEU A 130 4.13 -5.23 -2.71
CA LEU A 130 3.77 -6.66 -2.75
C LEU A 130 5.02 -7.44 -3.10
N SER A 131 5.54 -8.22 -2.19
CA SER A 131 6.79 -8.96 -2.35
C SER A 131 6.60 -10.48 -2.28
N GLY A 132 7.50 -11.21 -2.89
CA GLY A 132 7.51 -12.67 -2.89
C GLY A 132 8.59 -13.24 -3.81
N PRO A 133 8.60 -14.56 -4.06
CA PRO A 133 9.57 -15.19 -4.96
C PRO A 133 9.58 -14.66 -6.39
N GLY A 134 8.50 -14.00 -6.82
CA GLY A 134 8.39 -13.36 -8.15
C GLY A 134 9.00 -11.96 -8.23
N GLY A 135 9.48 -11.42 -7.11
CA GLY A 135 10.04 -10.07 -7.00
C GLY A 135 9.19 -9.11 -6.18
N LEU A 136 9.47 -7.82 -6.29
CA LEU A 136 8.76 -6.74 -5.61
C LEU A 136 7.92 -5.95 -6.61
N ILE A 137 6.65 -5.83 -6.35
CA ILE A 137 5.74 -4.91 -7.04
C ILE A 137 5.54 -3.70 -6.14
N VAL A 138 5.85 -2.51 -6.64
CA VAL A 138 5.57 -1.25 -5.95
C VAL A 138 4.37 -0.59 -6.61
N LEU A 139 3.39 -0.20 -5.78
CA LEU A 139 2.15 0.42 -6.24
C LEU A 139 1.92 1.74 -5.50
N GLU A 140 1.28 2.67 -6.19
CA GLU A 140 0.77 3.90 -5.59
C GLU A 140 -0.75 3.95 -5.70
N ARG A 141 -1.41 4.74 -4.86
CA ARG A 141 -2.87 4.93 -4.92
C ARG A 141 -3.29 5.44 -6.27
N ASP A 142 -4.34 4.84 -6.83
CA ASP A 142 -4.99 5.34 -8.04
C ASP A 142 -6.14 6.28 -7.67
N PRO A 143 -5.96 7.61 -7.75
CA PRO A 143 -6.99 8.56 -7.34
C PRO A 143 -8.22 8.56 -8.28
N GLN A 144 -8.08 8.00 -9.49
CA GLN A 144 -9.16 7.93 -10.48
C GLN A 144 -10.06 6.71 -10.30
N ARG A 145 -9.65 5.76 -9.45
CA ARG A 145 -10.34 4.50 -9.20
C ARG A 145 -10.62 4.29 -7.71
N ALA A 146 -10.83 5.38 -6.95
CA ALA A 146 -11.32 5.25 -5.58
C ALA A 146 -12.61 4.43 -5.62
N VAL A 147 -12.58 3.26 -5.00
CA VAL A 147 -13.76 2.40 -4.89
C VAL A 147 -14.69 3.09 -3.91
N GLU A 148 -15.78 3.66 -4.41
CA GLU A 148 -16.87 4.11 -3.56
C GLU A 148 -17.40 2.88 -2.81
N GLY A 149 -17.26 2.93 -1.47
CA GLY A 149 -17.71 1.89 -0.55
C GLY A 149 -19.21 1.89 -0.35
#